data_ea25798f78b9f1773d96c124e6e27248
#
_entry.id   ea25798f78b9f1773d96c124e6e27248
#
_cell.length_a   1.000
_cell.length_b   1.000
_cell.length_c   1.000
_cell.angle_alpha   90.00
_cell.angle_beta   90.00
_cell.angle_gamma   90.00
#
_symmetry.space_group_name_H-M   'P 1'
#
loop_
_entity.id
_entity.type
_entity.pdbx_description
1 polymer ?
#
loop_
_entity_poly.entity_id
_entity_poly.type
_entity_poly.pdbx_seq_one_letter_code
_entity_poly.pdbx_strand_id
1 'polypeptide(L)'
;MEGEAQKATASWESGTLAPVDRLRSVRADSPIPGLVEGTEPGAGQKSAMFIHAHSFEDLTAEAEEEALRTADSGRSEEQHEEGLKALVAEQNIDEQHSNDLSDSRTKEEDVSSEAWRSHKKHVFVLSEAGKPIYTRYGTEEALSSTMGVMMALVSFVEAEKNIIRSIHADGCKVVFLTKSPLVLVGVSRTCQSDKEMLRELQYIYYQIVSLLTLTQLNHIFQHKQNYDLRRLLTGSEYLTDNLLIRLERDPGLLLSAVTCLPLPSSARDVVSSSLQAAKSKNLVFSILLAGDRLVTLVRKKDQFLHHIDLHLVFNLVGSSSSFREGEGWTPICLPKFNTAGFFHAHISYLEPASQLCLILVSTEREDFFNMSDCKQKFMERLSKRSAYQALKEAVKCPSYSVVQVGIPELRHFLYKSKSSGLYTSPEFPMVYQSDGEQERLLSLYQELHSCLHHPTRPLRYYYRCRETENLLAQVTSGFELYLCFSPLATKASAFAAVNKLLKWIRKEEDRLFILSPLTY
;
A
#
# COMPACT_ATOMS: atom_id res chain seq x y z
N MET A 1 -25.25 -45.12 54.87
CA MET A 1 -25.28 -46.17 53.88
C MET A 1 -25.06 -45.49 52.56
N GLU A 2 -23.86 -45.18 52.22
CA GLU A 2 -22.74 -45.90 51.59
C GLU A 2 -23.19 -46.60 50.30
N GLY A 3 -22.54 -46.31 49.21
CA GLY A 3 -22.65 -46.92 47.90
C GLY A 3 -21.99 -46.08 46.82
N GLU A 4 -20.75 -46.14 46.76
CA GLU A 4 -19.74 -46.43 45.70
C GLU A 4 -19.83 -45.69 44.36
N ALA A 5 -18.82 -44.87 44.15
CA ALA A 5 -18.41 -44.33 42.88
C ALA A 5 -17.54 -45.34 42.12
N GLN A 6 -17.90 -45.67 40.89
CA GLN A 6 -17.02 -46.39 39.96
C GLN A 6 -16.31 -45.43 39.04
N LYS A 7 -14.97 -45.46 39.10
CA LYS A 7 -14.00 -44.84 38.18
C LYS A 7 -13.96 -45.66 36.87
N ALA A 8 -14.13 -44.98 35.73
CA ALA A 8 -13.72 -45.48 34.44
C ALA A 8 -12.43 -44.77 34.01
N THR A 9 -11.30 -45.45 34.07
CA THR A 9 -10.03 -45.07 33.49
C THR A 9 -9.99 -45.57 32.06
N ALA A 10 -9.90 -44.67 31.09
CA ALA A 10 -9.57 -45.01 29.71
C ALA A 10 -8.07 -44.77 29.46
N SER A 11 -7.39 -45.86 29.15
CA SER A 11 -5.98 -45.90 28.75
C SER A 11 -5.79 -45.32 27.36
N TRP A 12 -4.79 -44.46 27.21
CA TRP A 12 -4.28 -43.98 25.91
C TRP A 12 -3.06 -44.79 25.54
N GLU A 13 -3.18 -45.61 24.52
CA GLU A 13 -2.05 -46.29 23.90
C GLU A 13 -1.20 -45.32 23.10
N SER A 14 0.11 -45.46 23.30
CA SER A 14 1.16 -44.71 22.65
C SER A 14 1.34 -45.13 21.18
N GLY A 15 0.92 -44.27 20.25
CA GLY A 15 1.28 -44.38 18.85
C GLY A 15 2.56 -43.55 18.55
N THR A 16 3.64 -44.26 18.25
CA THR A 16 4.91 -43.69 17.80
C THR A 16 4.75 -42.94 16.50
N LEU A 17 4.95 -41.61 16.52
CA LEU A 17 5.04 -40.76 15.32
C LEU A 17 6.49 -40.70 14.84
N ALA A 18 6.69 -41.04 13.57
CA ALA A 18 7.95 -40.87 12.82
C ALA A 18 8.35 -39.40 12.70
N PRO A 19 9.64 -39.09 12.54
CA PRO A 19 10.13 -37.71 12.52
C PRO A 19 9.66 -36.97 11.26
N VAL A 20 8.97 -35.86 11.47
CA VAL A 20 8.54 -34.96 10.40
C VAL A 20 9.74 -34.11 9.96
N ASP A 21 10.09 -34.28 8.71
CA ASP A 21 11.10 -33.50 8.01
C ASP A 21 10.82 -31.98 8.05
N ARG A 22 11.91 -31.22 8.10
CA ARG A 22 11.99 -29.77 8.19
C ARG A 22 11.12 -29.07 7.12
N LEU A 23 9.98 -28.57 7.50
CA LEU A 23 9.26 -27.61 6.70
C LEU A 23 9.98 -26.25 6.80
N ARG A 24 10.62 -25.85 5.70
CA ARG A 24 11.11 -24.49 5.48
C ARG A 24 9.96 -23.51 5.66
N SER A 25 10.17 -22.49 6.49
CA SER A 25 9.25 -21.38 6.67
C SER A 25 9.04 -20.65 5.33
N VAL A 26 7.89 -20.82 4.73
CA VAL A 26 7.47 -20.07 3.55
C VAL A 26 7.08 -18.67 4.04
N ARG A 27 7.73 -17.64 3.49
CA ARG A 27 7.40 -16.23 3.73
C ARG A 27 5.95 -15.94 3.34
N ALA A 28 5.27 -15.15 4.16
CA ALA A 28 3.81 -15.03 4.18
C ALA A 28 3.20 -13.98 3.24
N ASP A 29 3.91 -13.51 2.21
CA ASP A 29 3.36 -12.54 1.27
C ASP A 29 3.33 -13.14 -0.13
N SER A 30 2.13 -13.42 -0.64
CA SER A 30 1.94 -13.93 -2.00
C SER A 30 1.71 -12.79 -2.98
N PRO A 31 2.25 -12.86 -4.19
CA PRO A 31 2.04 -11.83 -5.20
C PRO A 31 0.61 -11.88 -5.76
N ILE A 32 0.07 -10.74 -6.17
CA ILE A 32 -1.14 -10.63 -6.98
C ILE A 32 -0.83 -11.26 -8.36
N PRO A 33 -1.75 -11.88 -9.11
CA PRO A 33 -1.51 -12.28 -10.49
C PRO A 33 -1.03 -11.09 -11.32
N GLY A 34 0.25 -11.13 -11.72
CA GLY A 34 0.92 -9.96 -12.28
C GLY A 34 1.58 -9.02 -11.26
N LEU A 35 1.51 -9.31 -9.95
CA LEU A 35 2.17 -8.56 -8.89
C LEU A 35 3.07 -9.52 -8.10
N VAL A 36 4.35 -9.23 -8.00
CA VAL A 36 5.36 -10.09 -7.36
C VAL A 36 6.07 -9.33 -6.26
N GLU A 37 6.42 -10.01 -5.19
CA GLU A 37 7.40 -9.50 -4.24
C GLU A 37 8.75 -9.36 -4.92
N GLY A 38 9.24 -8.12 -5.05
CA GLY A 38 10.62 -7.89 -5.42
C GLY A 38 11.53 -8.37 -4.28
N THR A 39 12.31 -9.39 -4.50
CA THR A 39 13.52 -9.61 -3.70
C THR A 39 14.42 -8.41 -3.91
N GLU A 40 14.89 -7.77 -2.85
CA GLU A 40 15.94 -6.77 -2.97
C GLU A 40 17.09 -7.41 -3.77
N PRO A 41 17.59 -6.77 -4.85
CA PRO A 41 18.68 -7.34 -5.61
C PRO A 41 19.91 -7.38 -4.71
N GLY A 42 20.25 -8.54 -4.24
CA GLY A 42 21.57 -8.79 -3.66
C GLY A 42 22.62 -8.42 -4.72
N ALA A 43 23.63 -7.67 -4.32
CA ALA A 43 24.75 -7.29 -5.17
C ALA A 43 25.37 -8.56 -5.81
N GLY A 44 24.99 -8.87 -7.08
CA GLY A 44 25.58 -10.00 -7.75
C GLY A 44 24.91 -10.57 -8.99
N GLN A 45 23.76 -10.11 -9.42
CA GLN A 45 23.19 -10.57 -10.70
C GLN A 45 22.97 -9.42 -11.68
N LYS A 46 24.04 -9.07 -12.41
CA LYS A 46 23.92 -8.39 -13.70
C LYS A 46 23.41 -9.41 -14.70
N SER A 47 22.16 -9.43 -15.04
CA SER A 47 21.69 -10.05 -16.28
C SER A 47 20.27 -9.65 -16.64
N ALA A 48 20.13 -9.09 -17.82
CA ALA A 48 19.00 -9.17 -18.77
C ALA A 48 17.68 -8.46 -18.44
N MET A 49 17.61 -7.48 -17.55
CA MET A 49 16.39 -6.66 -17.37
C MET A 49 16.54 -5.18 -17.80
N PHE A 50 17.69 -4.83 -18.36
CA PHE A 50 17.98 -3.47 -18.83
C PHE A 50 17.93 -3.39 -20.36
N ILE A 51 16.74 -3.54 -20.92
CA ILE A 51 16.54 -3.12 -22.31
C ILE A 51 15.67 -1.86 -22.26
N HIS A 52 16.34 -0.72 -22.50
CA HIS A 52 15.80 0.63 -22.73
C HIS A 52 15.35 1.45 -21.51
N ALA A 53 16.31 1.81 -20.65
CA ALA A 53 16.33 3.11 -19.98
C ALA A 53 17.43 4.02 -20.59
N HIS A 54 17.65 3.94 -21.92
CA HIS A 54 18.74 4.69 -22.56
C HIS A 54 18.55 6.20 -22.59
N SER A 55 17.32 6.72 -22.49
CA SER A 55 17.13 8.17 -22.49
C SER A 55 17.53 8.85 -21.19
N PHE A 56 17.64 8.10 -20.09
CA PHE A 56 18.04 8.65 -18.80
C PHE A 56 19.54 8.53 -18.56
N GLU A 57 20.20 7.50 -19.11
CA GLU A 57 21.66 7.40 -19.12
C GLU A 57 22.28 8.52 -19.98
N ASP A 58 21.63 8.92 -21.08
CA ASP A 58 22.08 10.05 -21.90
C ASP A 58 21.98 11.38 -21.16
N LEU A 59 20.92 11.61 -20.37
CA LEU A 59 20.80 12.82 -19.54
C LEU A 59 21.76 12.84 -18.35
N THR A 60 22.09 11.67 -17.77
CA THR A 60 23.11 11.57 -16.73
C THR A 60 24.52 11.65 -17.30
N ALA A 61 24.76 11.10 -18.50
CA ALA A 61 26.05 11.20 -19.19
C ALA A 61 26.34 12.65 -19.67
N GLU A 62 25.33 13.35 -20.20
CA GLU A 62 25.47 14.78 -20.53
C GLU A 62 25.65 15.63 -19.27
N ALA A 63 24.94 15.33 -18.18
CA ALA A 63 25.13 16.03 -16.90
C ALA A 63 26.46 15.66 -16.22
N GLU A 64 26.96 14.44 -16.34
CA GLU A 64 28.30 14.05 -15.87
C GLU A 64 29.41 14.65 -16.72
N GLU A 65 29.25 14.73 -18.05
CA GLU A 65 30.20 15.41 -18.94
C GLU A 65 30.20 16.94 -18.74
N GLU A 66 29.03 17.53 -18.45
CA GLU A 66 28.91 18.95 -18.13
C GLU A 66 29.42 19.25 -16.71
N ALA A 67 29.19 18.35 -15.72
CA ALA A 67 29.74 18.44 -14.38
C ALA A 67 31.27 18.28 -14.35
N LEU A 68 31.83 17.44 -15.23
CA LEU A 68 33.29 17.30 -15.41
C LEU A 68 33.91 18.53 -16.09
N ARG A 69 33.15 19.24 -16.91
CA ARG A 69 33.59 20.51 -17.57
C ARG A 69 33.42 21.74 -16.67
N THR A 70 32.57 21.68 -15.63
CA THR A 70 32.23 22.82 -14.76
C THR A 70 32.68 22.66 -13.30
N ALA A 71 33.69 21.83 -13.03
CA ALA A 71 34.27 21.66 -11.70
C ALA A 71 34.86 22.93 -11.05
N ASP A 72 34.61 24.11 -11.61
CA ASP A 72 35.12 25.39 -11.13
C ASP A 72 34.02 26.48 -10.95
N SER A 73 32.77 26.14 -10.67
CA SER A 73 31.82 27.17 -10.22
C SER A 73 30.57 26.58 -9.54
N GLY A 74 30.23 27.09 -8.36
CA GLY A 74 29.05 26.71 -7.54
C GLY A 74 27.68 26.99 -8.20
N ARG A 75 27.61 27.03 -9.51
CA ARG A 75 26.41 27.27 -10.32
C ARG A 75 25.70 25.99 -10.72
N SER A 76 26.38 24.84 -10.64
CA SER A 76 25.81 23.52 -11.04
C SER A 76 24.88 22.89 -10.00
N GLU A 77 25.08 23.21 -8.71
CA GLU A 77 24.23 22.67 -7.64
C GLU A 77 22.81 23.28 -7.64
N GLU A 78 22.73 24.61 -7.92
CA GLU A 78 21.44 25.30 -8.00
C GLU A 78 20.59 24.80 -9.19
N GLN A 79 21.22 24.53 -10.34
CA GLN A 79 20.52 24.03 -11.53
C GLN A 79 20.01 22.61 -11.35
N HIS A 80 20.75 21.76 -10.63
CA HIS A 80 20.31 20.39 -10.32
C HIS A 80 19.17 20.40 -9.29
N GLU A 81 19.25 21.26 -8.27
CA GLU A 81 18.18 21.46 -7.28
C GLU A 81 16.92 22.03 -7.94
N GLU A 82 17.06 22.97 -8.88
CA GLU A 82 15.92 23.51 -9.65
C GLU A 82 15.29 22.45 -10.56
N GLY A 83 16.08 21.59 -11.20
CA GLY A 83 15.58 20.48 -12.00
C GLY A 83 14.78 19.46 -11.19
N LEU A 84 15.26 19.11 -10.00
CA LEU A 84 14.53 18.23 -9.07
C LEU A 84 13.26 18.88 -8.52
N LYS A 85 13.31 20.18 -8.18
CA LYS A 85 12.11 20.93 -7.77
C LYS A 85 11.07 20.97 -8.88
N ALA A 86 11.50 21.15 -10.14
CA ALA A 86 10.60 21.12 -11.29
C ALA A 86 9.93 19.75 -11.46
N LEU A 87 10.68 18.64 -11.32
CA LEU A 87 10.11 17.29 -11.40
C LEU A 87 9.11 17.00 -10.28
N VAL A 88 9.40 17.45 -9.05
CA VAL A 88 8.46 17.32 -7.93
C VAL A 88 7.26 18.25 -8.13
N ALA A 89 7.48 19.47 -8.65
CA ALA A 89 6.41 20.40 -8.98
C ALA A 89 5.49 19.89 -10.09
N GLU A 90 6.02 19.16 -11.09
CA GLU A 90 5.18 18.48 -12.10
C GLU A 90 4.24 17.42 -11.50
N GLN A 91 4.57 16.87 -10.32
CA GLN A 91 3.68 15.97 -9.57
C GLN A 91 2.67 16.73 -8.70
N ASN A 92 2.98 17.96 -8.32
CA ASN A 92 2.18 18.80 -7.41
C ASN A 92 1.19 19.72 -8.16
N ILE A 93 0.58 19.24 -9.23
CA ILE A 93 -0.42 19.99 -9.98
C ILE A 93 -1.61 20.32 -9.06
N ASP A 94 -1.67 21.58 -8.60
CA ASP A 94 -2.72 22.27 -7.85
C ASP A 94 -2.71 22.25 -6.31
N GLU A 95 -2.03 23.26 -5.76
CA GLU A 95 -2.22 23.69 -4.36
C GLU A 95 -3.59 24.36 -4.07
N GLN A 96 -4.40 24.69 -5.08
CA GLN A 96 -5.54 25.58 -4.86
C GLN A 96 -6.88 24.92 -4.55
N HIS A 97 -7.05 23.60 -4.68
CA HIS A 97 -8.36 22.94 -4.50
C HIS A 97 -8.38 21.74 -3.55
N SER A 98 -7.28 21.39 -2.87
CA SER A 98 -7.26 20.29 -1.90
C SER A 98 -7.58 20.71 -0.44
N ASN A 99 -8.15 21.89 -0.25
CA ASN A 99 -8.40 22.46 1.10
C ASN A 99 -9.52 21.77 1.91
N ASP A 100 -10.18 20.72 1.40
CA ASP A 100 -11.32 20.14 2.11
C ASP A 100 -11.04 18.84 2.90
N LEU A 101 -9.83 18.27 2.87
CA LEU A 101 -9.57 17.00 3.58
C LEU A 101 -8.27 16.92 4.38
N SER A 102 -7.31 17.81 4.20
CA SER A 102 -6.15 17.89 5.08
C SER A 102 -6.38 18.98 6.10
N ASP A 103 -6.62 18.59 7.34
CA ASP A 103 -6.70 19.51 8.46
C ASP A 103 -5.33 20.18 8.64
N SER A 104 -5.12 21.34 7.99
CA SER A 104 -3.92 22.18 8.14
C SER A 104 -3.63 22.52 9.63
N ARG A 105 -4.63 22.34 10.50
CA ARG A 105 -4.51 22.52 11.95
C ARG A 105 -3.60 21.49 12.62
N THR A 106 -3.35 20.34 12.03
CA THR A 106 -2.51 19.30 12.65
C THR A 106 -1.02 19.67 12.69
N LYS A 107 -0.52 20.48 11.77
CA LYS A 107 0.87 20.94 11.76
C LYS A 107 1.13 22.16 12.67
N GLU A 108 0.12 22.95 12.98
CA GLU A 108 0.21 24.08 13.93
C GLU A 108 -0.03 23.66 15.39
N GLU A 109 -0.20 22.37 15.64
CA GLU A 109 -0.49 21.85 16.97
C GLU A 109 0.71 22.04 17.91
N ASP A 110 0.45 22.55 19.12
CA ASP A 110 1.47 22.72 20.15
C ASP A 110 1.97 21.35 20.63
N VAL A 111 3.22 21.05 20.36
CA VAL A 111 3.90 19.79 20.72
C VAL A 111 4.02 19.57 22.24
N SER A 112 3.85 20.61 23.04
CA SER A 112 3.82 20.51 24.51
C SER A 112 2.44 20.12 25.05
N SER A 113 1.39 20.23 24.23
CA SER A 113 0.01 19.99 24.62
C SER A 113 -0.28 18.51 24.94
N GLU A 114 -1.28 18.28 25.78
CA GLU A 114 -1.78 16.93 26.06
C GLU A 114 -2.49 16.34 24.82
N ALA A 115 -3.11 17.18 24.00
CA ALA A 115 -3.74 16.78 22.74
C ALA A 115 -2.71 16.13 21.82
N TRP A 116 -1.56 16.78 21.59
CA TRP A 116 -0.48 16.21 20.78
C TRP A 116 0.01 14.86 21.34
N ARG A 117 0.17 14.76 22.66
CA ARG A 117 0.61 13.51 23.32
C ARG A 117 -0.43 12.40 23.25
N SER A 118 -1.72 12.73 23.12
CA SER A 118 -2.83 11.78 23.11
C SER A 118 -3.05 11.10 21.75
N HIS A 119 -2.42 11.59 20.67
CA HIS A 119 -2.52 10.94 19.37
C HIS A 119 -2.13 9.45 19.43
N LYS A 120 -2.91 8.62 18.75
CA LYS A 120 -2.70 7.16 18.69
C LYS A 120 -1.35 6.78 18.10
N LYS A 121 -0.86 7.59 17.13
CA LYS A 121 0.40 7.34 16.42
C LYS A 121 1.08 8.65 16.04
N HIS A 122 2.40 8.68 16.17
CA HIS A 122 3.26 9.71 15.59
C HIS A 122 4.22 9.07 14.59
N VAL A 123 4.56 9.80 13.55
CA VAL A 123 5.54 9.39 12.54
C VAL A 123 6.53 10.52 12.34
N PHE A 124 7.81 10.17 12.34
CA PHE A 124 8.92 11.07 12.12
C PHE A 124 9.81 10.52 11.02
N VAL A 125 10.26 11.37 10.13
CA VAL A 125 11.26 11.05 9.11
C VAL A 125 12.44 11.99 9.28
N LEU A 126 13.64 11.41 9.33
CA LEU A 126 14.91 12.11 9.50
C LEU A 126 15.90 11.63 8.44
N SER A 127 16.90 12.46 8.15
CA SER A 127 18.10 11.98 7.47
C SER A 127 19.02 11.25 8.46
N GLU A 128 19.95 10.44 7.97
CA GLU A 128 21.02 9.83 8.79
C GLU A 128 21.88 10.88 9.50
N ALA A 129 21.97 12.11 8.97
CA ALA A 129 22.61 13.24 9.64
C ALA A 129 21.74 13.88 10.76
N GLY A 130 20.57 13.32 11.06
CA GLY A 130 19.68 13.80 12.10
C GLY A 130 18.82 15.02 11.73
N LYS A 131 18.80 15.45 10.46
CA LYS A 131 17.92 16.54 10.05
C LYS A 131 16.47 16.09 9.94
N PRO A 132 15.52 16.82 10.52
CA PRO A 132 14.09 16.59 10.34
C PRO A 132 13.69 16.73 8.86
N ILE A 133 12.85 15.81 8.37
CA ILE A 133 12.32 15.82 7.01
C ILE A 133 10.80 15.93 7.03
N TYR A 134 10.14 15.16 7.90
CA TYR A 134 8.69 15.14 7.99
C TYR A 134 8.24 14.73 9.41
N THR A 135 7.17 15.35 9.88
CA THR A 135 6.41 14.92 11.06
C THR A 135 4.92 14.93 10.75
N ARG A 136 4.17 13.98 11.32
CA ARG A 136 2.72 13.91 11.12
C ARG A 136 1.98 15.04 11.85
N TYR A 137 2.38 15.37 13.08
CA TYR A 137 1.76 16.36 13.96
C TYR A 137 2.82 17.29 14.53
N GLY A 138 2.52 18.58 14.59
CA GLY A 138 3.47 19.61 14.97
C GLY A 138 4.45 19.96 13.85
N THR A 139 5.33 20.91 14.09
CA THR A 139 6.34 21.34 13.12
C THR A 139 7.67 20.62 13.32
N GLU A 140 8.43 20.43 12.26
CA GLU A 140 9.76 19.81 12.28
C GLU A 140 10.73 20.61 13.15
N GLU A 141 10.59 21.94 13.19
CA GLU A 141 11.39 22.85 14.01
C GLU A 141 11.13 22.64 15.50
N ALA A 142 9.86 22.59 15.91
CA ALA A 142 9.47 22.38 17.31
C ALA A 142 9.91 21.00 17.82
N LEU A 143 9.95 20.00 16.93
CA LEU A 143 10.30 18.62 17.26
C LEU A 143 11.78 18.28 17.02
N SER A 144 12.60 19.23 16.56
CA SER A 144 14.00 18.98 16.23
C SER A 144 14.80 18.36 17.38
N SER A 145 14.57 18.80 18.62
CA SER A 145 15.22 18.23 19.81
C SER A 145 14.81 16.76 20.04
N THR A 146 13.52 16.46 19.90
CA THR A 146 12.98 15.09 20.05
C THR A 146 13.54 14.17 18.99
N MET A 147 13.58 14.64 17.75
CA MET A 147 14.16 13.91 16.63
C MET A 147 15.68 13.73 16.80
N GLY A 148 16.37 14.72 17.36
CA GLY A 148 17.79 14.61 17.71
C GLY A 148 18.06 13.50 18.74
N VAL A 149 17.21 13.34 19.75
CA VAL A 149 17.30 12.22 20.71
C VAL A 149 17.07 10.88 20.01
N MET A 150 16.10 10.79 19.12
CA MET A 150 15.85 9.56 18.34
C MET A 150 17.08 9.17 17.52
N MET A 151 17.71 10.15 16.87
CA MET A 151 18.91 9.91 16.06
C MET A 151 20.11 9.54 16.94
N ALA A 152 20.25 10.16 18.13
CA ALA A 152 21.30 9.77 19.08
C ALA A 152 21.18 8.32 19.54
N LEU A 153 19.94 7.82 19.75
CA LEU A 153 19.68 6.41 20.09
C LEU A 153 20.09 5.47 18.94
N VAL A 154 19.75 5.83 17.69
CA VAL A 154 20.16 5.06 16.52
C VAL A 154 21.67 5.00 16.42
N SER A 155 22.35 6.15 16.46
CA SER A 155 23.81 6.25 16.35
C SER A 155 24.55 5.54 17.49
N PHE A 156 24.02 5.59 18.72
CA PHE A 156 24.59 4.88 19.85
C PHE A 156 24.58 3.35 19.66
N VAL A 157 23.46 2.82 19.17
CA VAL A 157 23.34 1.37 18.93
C VAL A 157 24.17 0.93 17.71
N GLU A 158 24.26 1.77 16.67
CA GLU A 158 25.09 1.52 15.49
C GLU A 158 26.59 1.52 15.83
N ALA A 159 27.02 2.38 16.75
CA ALA A 159 28.41 2.40 17.24
C ALA A 159 28.84 1.06 17.87
N GLU A 160 27.88 0.35 18.47
CA GLU A 160 28.04 -1.01 19.01
C GLU A 160 27.86 -2.10 17.93
N LYS A 161 27.83 -1.74 16.65
CA LYS A 161 27.60 -2.64 15.48
C LYS A 161 26.30 -3.42 15.59
N ASN A 162 25.28 -2.81 16.16
CA ASN A 162 23.93 -3.37 16.30
C ASN A 162 22.90 -2.45 15.65
N ILE A 163 21.66 -2.90 15.54
CA ILE A 163 20.55 -2.16 14.93
C ILE A 163 19.43 -2.07 15.95
N ILE A 164 19.01 -0.84 16.27
CA ILE A 164 17.80 -0.60 17.04
C ILE A 164 16.58 -0.90 16.18
N ARG A 165 15.66 -1.73 16.68
CA ARG A 165 14.42 -2.09 15.96
C ARG A 165 13.19 -1.53 16.62
N SER A 166 13.05 -1.71 17.92
CA SER A 166 11.93 -1.20 18.69
C SER A 166 12.28 -0.98 20.16
N ILE A 167 11.59 -0.03 20.78
CA ILE A 167 11.59 0.21 22.21
C ILE A 167 10.16 0.06 22.70
N HIS A 168 9.96 -0.71 23.75
CA HIS A 168 8.67 -0.89 24.37
C HIS A 168 8.69 -0.22 25.75
N ALA A 169 7.77 0.70 25.95
CA ALA A 169 7.50 1.36 27.23
C ALA A 169 6.03 1.12 27.60
N ASP A 170 5.66 1.43 28.83
CA ASP A 170 4.30 1.23 29.30
C ASP A 170 3.26 1.96 28.43
N GLY A 171 2.40 1.17 27.78
CA GLY A 171 1.36 1.67 26.88
C GLY A 171 1.84 2.30 25.57
N CYS A 172 3.15 2.27 25.27
CA CYS A 172 3.72 2.90 24.09
C CYS A 172 4.82 2.02 23.47
N LYS A 173 4.93 2.03 22.16
CA LYS A 173 6.03 1.42 21.41
C LYS A 173 6.63 2.42 20.42
N VAL A 174 7.94 2.38 20.29
CA VAL A 174 8.70 3.14 19.29
C VAL A 174 9.36 2.15 18.35
N VAL A 175 9.13 2.26 17.06
CA VAL A 175 9.67 1.36 16.04
C VAL A 175 10.54 2.18 15.10
N PHE A 176 11.72 1.65 14.78
CA PHE A 176 12.71 2.29 13.93
C PHE A 176 12.86 1.53 12.62
N LEU A 177 12.93 2.26 11.53
CA LEU A 177 13.28 1.78 10.20
C LEU A 177 14.43 2.60 9.64
N THR A 178 15.62 2.03 9.65
CA THR A 178 16.79 2.64 8.98
C THR A 178 16.86 2.14 7.55
N LYS A 179 16.76 3.05 6.60
CA LYS A 179 16.88 2.85 5.16
C LYS A 179 17.71 3.98 4.58
N SER A 180 19.03 3.79 4.56
CA SER A 180 19.96 4.83 4.06
C SER A 180 19.43 5.50 2.79
N PRO A 181 19.44 6.84 2.71
CA PRO A 181 19.97 7.79 3.70
C PRO A 181 18.91 8.30 4.71
N LEU A 182 17.81 7.59 4.90
CA LEU A 182 16.68 7.98 5.76
C LEU A 182 16.55 7.09 7.01
N VAL A 183 16.09 7.71 8.09
CA VAL A 183 15.65 7.04 9.31
C VAL A 183 14.20 7.43 9.59
N LEU A 184 13.32 6.43 9.68
CA LEU A 184 11.91 6.62 9.97
C LEU A 184 11.62 6.07 11.36
N VAL A 185 10.86 6.84 12.15
CA VAL A 185 10.50 6.46 13.52
C VAL A 185 8.99 6.55 13.67
N GLY A 186 8.39 5.46 14.13
CA GLY A 186 6.98 5.41 14.44
C GLY A 186 6.76 5.22 15.93
N VAL A 187 5.96 6.09 16.53
CA VAL A 187 5.51 5.95 17.93
C VAL A 187 4.04 5.58 17.95
N SER A 188 3.68 4.49 18.61
CA SER A 188 2.32 3.98 18.60
C SER A 188 1.85 3.55 19.99
N ARG A 189 0.59 3.88 20.29
CA ARG A 189 -0.16 3.41 21.46
C ARG A 189 -1.26 2.41 21.10
N THR A 190 -1.23 1.92 19.86
CA THR A 190 -2.22 0.96 19.36
C THR A 190 -1.80 -0.48 19.64
N CYS A 191 -2.71 -1.44 19.43
CA CYS A 191 -2.46 -2.87 19.57
C CYS A 191 -1.68 -3.48 18.39
N GLN A 192 -1.28 -2.69 17.38
CA GLN A 192 -0.47 -3.17 16.25
C GLN A 192 0.83 -3.83 16.72
N SER A 193 1.28 -4.84 15.99
CA SER A 193 2.59 -5.43 16.19
C SER A 193 3.71 -4.53 15.63
N ASP A 194 4.94 -4.73 16.09
CA ASP A 194 6.11 -4.03 15.55
C ASP A 194 6.26 -4.27 14.05
N LYS A 195 5.94 -5.47 13.58
CA LYS A 195 5.99 -5.83 12.16
C LYS A 195 4.99 -5.03 11.31
N GLU A 196 3.80 -4.79 11.84
CA GLU A 196 2.79 -3.97 11.16
C GLU A 196 3.20 -2.51 11.14
N MET A 197 3.70 -1.99 12.26
CA MET A 197 4.22 -0.63 12.34
C MET A 197 5.41 -0.43 11.39
N LEU A 198 6.33 -1.40 11.33
CA LEU A 198 7.45 -1.39 10.40
C LEU A 198 6.98 -1.36 8.93
N ARG A 199 5.90 -2.08 8.60
CA ARG A 199 5.29 -2.06 7.27
C ARG A 199 4.71 -0.69 6.92
N GLU A 200 4.05 -0.03 7.88
CA GLU A 200 3.56 1.35 7.69
C GLU A 200 4.71 2.32 7.40
N LEU A 201 5.81 2.23 8.17
CA LEU A 201 7.01 3.04 7.92
C LEU A 201 7.64 2.73 6.55
N GLN A 202 7.59 1.47 6.10
CA GLN A 202 8.04 1.11 4.75
C GLN A 202 7.19 1.76 3.66
N TYR A 203 5.88 1.86 3.81
CA TYR A 203 5.01 2.58 2.87
C TYR A 203 5.39 4.06 2.78
N ILE A 204 5.67 4.70 3.92
CA ILE A 204 6.10 6.11 3.95
C ILE A 204 7.46 6.27 3.27
N TYR A 205 8.41 5.38 3.54
CA TYR A 205 9.68 5.34 2.83
C TYR A 205 9.49 5.24 1.31
N TYR A 206 8.64 4.32 0.85
CA TYR A 206 8.37 4.18 -0.59
C TYR A 206 7.60 5.37 -1.17
N GLN A 207 6.77 6.07 -0.38
CA GLN A 207 6.16 7.33 -0.82
C GLN A 207 7.22 8.39 -1.10
N ILE A 208 8.22 8.55 -0.25
CA ILE A 208 9.33 9.49 -0.46
C ILE A 208 10.16 9.07 -1.69
N VAL A 209 10.48 7.78 -1.82
CA VAL A 209 11.19 7.25 -3.00
C VAL A 209 10.38 7.42 -4.28
N SER A 210 9.04 7.34 -4.23
CA SER A 210 8.19 7.56 -5.42
C SER A 210 8.23 9.00 -5.92
N LEU A 211 8.54 9.95 -5.04
CA LEU A 211 8.68 11.38 -5.38
C LEU A 211 10.07 11.73 -5.91
N LEU A 212 11.12 11.11 -5.38
CA LEU A 212 12.51 11.55 -5.63
C LEU A 212 13.37 10.51 -6.36
N THR A 213 12.92 9.26 -6.50
CA THR A 213 13.72 8.07 -6.84
C THR A 213 14.83 7.77 -5.81
N LEU A 214 15.22 6.51 -5.70
CA LEU A 214 16.31 6.13 -4.79
C LEU A 214 17.67 6.60 -5.29
N THR A 215 17.88 6.61 -6.61
CA THR A 215 19.12 7.08 -7.23
C THR A 215 19.37 8.55 -6.92
N GLN A 216 18.36 9.41 -7.12
CA GLN A 216 18.46 10.82 -6.81
C GLN A 216 18.66 11.07 -5.30
N LEU A 217 17.91 10.36 -4.47
CA LEU A 217 18.03 10.47 -3.03
C LEU A 217 19.45 10.12 -2.56
N ASN A 218 20.03 9.03 -3.05
CA ASN A 218 21.41 8.64 -2.74
C ASN A 218 22.43 9.66 -3.26
N HIS A 219 22.26 10.14 -4.50
CA HIS A 219 23.15 11.13 -5.10
C HIS A 219 23.21 12.43 -4.27
N ILE A 220 22.04 12.96 -3.84
CA ILE A 220 21.96 14.16 -3.00
C ILE A 220 22.78 13.98 -1.71
N PHE A 221 22.56 12.87 -0.99
CA PHE A 221 23.22 12.66 0.30
C PHE A 221 24.68 12.23 0.20
N GLN A 222 25.11 11.65 -0.92
CA GLN A 222 26.54 11.41 -1.20
C GLN A 222 27.31 12.73 -1.39
N HIS A 223 26.72 13.71 -2.06
CA HIS A 223 27.37 15.00 -2.28
C HIS A 223 27.22 15.94 -1.08
N LYS A 224 26.08 15.90 -0.40
CA LYS A 224 25.77 16.80 0.71
C LYS A 224 25.04 16.06 1.84
N GLN A 225 25.81 15.42 2.75
CA GLN A 225 25.26 14.65 3.85
C GLN A 225 24.26 15.43 4.72
N ASN A 226 24.43 16.74 4.84
CA ASN A 226 23.58 17.64 5.62
C ASN A 226 22.51 18.35 4.76
N TYR A 227 22.12 17.79 3.60
CA TYR A 227 21.10 18.41 2.76
C TYR A 227 19.74 18.45 3.47
N ASP A 228 19.03 19.58 3.35
CA ASP A 228 17.67 19.72 3.86
C ASP A 228 16.66 19.24 2.81
N LEU A 229 16.26 17.97 2.91
CA LEU A 229 15.37 17.32 1.94
C LEU A 229 13.97 17.94 1.89
N ARG A 230 13.54 18.69 2.93
CA ARG A 230 12.26 19.40 2.94
C ARG A 230 12.11 20.33 1.73
N ARG A 231 13.22 20.93 1.29
CA ARG A 231 13.21 21.83 0.12
C ARG A 231 12.72 21.19 -1.16
N LEU A 232 12.93 19.89 -1.31
CA LEU A 232 12.46 19.11 -2.48
C LEU A 232 11.07 18.53 -2.28
N LEU A 233 10.65 18.33 -1.03
CA LEU A 233 9.35 17.73 -0.69
C LEU A 233 8.27 18.78 -0.42
N THR A 234 8.65 20.07 -0.35
CA THR A 234 7.70 21.18 -0.14
C THR A 234 6.59 21.15 -1.20
N GLY A 235 5.34 21.18 -0.73
CA GLY A 235 4.14 21.07 -1.57
C GLY A 235 3.72 19.64 -1.90
N SER A 236 4.47 18.61 -1.47
CA SER A 236 4.10 17.19 -1.67
C SER A 236 3.80 16.46 -0.35
N GLU A 237 3.85 17.13 0.79
CA GLU A 237 3.60 16.57 2.11
C GLU A 237 2.20 15.95 2.21
N TYR A 238 1.22 16.55 1.54
CA TYR A 238 -0.16 16.07 1.50
C TYR A 238 -0.26 14.62 0.97
N LEU A 239 0.65 14.17 0.11
CA LEU A 239 0.69 12.77 -0.35
C LEU A 239 1.06 11.82 0.80
N THR A 240 1.97 12.24 1.68
CA THR A 240 2.34 11.47 2.87
C THR A 240 1.23 11.50 3.89
N ASP A 241 0.57 12.65 4.12
CA ASP A 241 -0.57 12.80 5.02
C ASP A 241 -1.74 11.92 4.58
N ASN A 242 -2.10 11.96 3.30
CA ASN A 242 -3.16 11.13 2.74
C ASN A 242 -2.82 9.63 2.82
N LEU A 243 -1.56 9.26 2.58
CA LEU A 243 -1.12 7.87 2.75
C LEU A 243 -1.29 7.41 4.21
N LEU A 244 -0.96 8.25 5.19
CA LEU A 244 -1.14 7.96 6.61
C LEU A 244 -2.62 7.77 6.98
N ILE A 245 -3.52 8.60 6.43
CA ILE A 245 -4.96 8.43 6.59
C ILE A 245 -5.42 7.09 5.97
N ARG A 246 -4.93 6.75 4.79
CA ARG A 246 -5.24 5.47 4.14
C ARG A 246 -4.72 4.27 4.93
N LEU A 247 -3.52 4.34 5.51
CA LEU A 247 -2.96 3.29 6.37
C LEU A 247 -3.84 2.97 7.58
N GLU A 248 -4.63 3.93 8.04
CA GLU A 248 -5.58 3.75 9.15
C GLU A 248 -6.95 3.23 8.68
N ARG A 249 -7.37 3.54 7.44
CA ARG A 249 -8.73 3.29 6.95
C ARG A 249 -8.84 2.16 5.91
N ASP A 250 -7.77 1.84 5.19
CA ASP A 250 -7.80 0.85 4.09
C ASP A 250 -7.28 -0.52 4.55
N PRO A 251 -8.16 -1.54 4.64
CA PRO A 251 -7.74 -2.91 4.97
C PRO A 251 -6.71 -3.48 3.99
N GLY A 252 -6.67 -3.00 2.74
CA GLY A 252 -5.73 -3.44 1.73
C GLY A 252 -4.28 -3.24 2.13
N LEU A 253 -3.98 -2.11 2.78
CA LEU A 253 -2.65 -1.79 3.29
C LEU A 253 -2.26 -2.73 4.46
N LEU A 254 -3.21 -3.04 5.37
CA LEU A 254 -3.01 -4.02 6.44
C LEU A 254 -2.75 -5.42 5.87
N LEU A 255 -3.54 -5.82 4.88
CA LEU A 255 -3.47 -7.14 4.28
C LEU A 255 -2.35 -7.26 3.22
N SER A 256 -1.69 -6.17 2.83
CA SER A 256 -0.76 -6.13 1.69
C SER A 256 -1.43 -6.72 0.44
N ALA A 257 -2.61 -6.20 0.10
CA ALA A 257 -3.47 -6.68 -0.97
C ALA A 257 -4.28 -5.53 -1.57
N VAL A 258 -4.81 -5.73 -2.76
CA VAL A 258 -5.60 -4.72 -3.48
C VAL A 258 -7.02 -5.21 -3.68
N THR A 259 -8.01 -4.31 -3.57
CA THR A 259 -9.40 -4.62 -3.85
C THR A 259 -9.76 -4.39 -5.31
N CYS A 260 -10.63 -5.27 -5.85
CA CYS A 260 -11.18 -5.11 -7.20
C CYS A 260 -12.61 -4.57 -7.16
N LEU A 261 -13.01 -3.88 -8.23
CA LEU A 261 -14.41 -3.56 -8.46
C LEU A 261 -15.17 -4.87 -8.73
N PRO A 262 -16.23 -5.21 -7.98
CA PRO A 262 -17.09 -6.34 -8.31
C PRO A 262 -17.75 -6.14 -9.69
N LEU A 263 -17.33 -6.94 -10.67
CA LEU A 263 -17.78 -6.81 -12.07
C LEU A 263 -17.92 -8.21 -12.68
N PRO A 264 -19.00 -8.50 -13.43
CA PRO A 264 -19.13 -9.78 -14.14
C PRO A 264 -17.90 -10.07 -15.00
N SER A 265 -17.42 -11.32 -15.00
CA SER A 265 -16.22 -11.71 -15.75
C SER A 265 -16.33 -11.35 -17.23
N SER A 266 -17.48 -11.59 -17.85
CA SER A 266 -17.72 -11.26 -19.26
C SER A 266 -17.55 -9.76 -19.57
N ALA A 267 -17.98 -8.89 -18.66
CA ALA A 267 -17.79 -7.44 -18.81
C ALA A 267 -16.32 -7.07 -18.57
N ARG A 268 -15.67 -7.64 -17.55
CA ARG A 268 -14.25 -7.43 -17.26
C ARG A 268 -13.35 -7.86 -18.42
N ASP A 269 -13.63 -9.00 -19.04
CA ASP A 269 -12.86 -9.52 -20.18
C ASP A 269 -12.96 -8.60 -21.41
N VAL A 270 -14.13 -8.03 -21.65
CA VAL A 270 -14.33 -7.05 -22.72
C VAL A 270 -13.56 -5.76 -22.44
N VAL A 271 -13.58 -5.26 -21.20
CA VAL A 271 -12.80 -4.08 -20.79
C VAL A 271 -11.31 -4.36 -20.94
N SER A 272 -10.83 -5.50 -20.41
CA SER A 272 -9.42 -5.88 -20.44
C SER A 272 -8.90 -6.10 -21.86
N SER A 273 -9.68 -6.78 -22.71
CA SER A 273 -9.30 -6.99 -24.13
C SER A 273 -9.35 -5.70 -24.95
N SER A 274 -10.25 -4.78 -24.64
CA SER A 274 -10.30 -3.46 -25.28
C SER A 274 -9.06 -2.64 -24.93
N LEU A 275 -8.62 -2.72 -23.67
CA LEU A 275 -7.42 -2.05 -23.17
C LEU A 275 -6.15 -2.68 -23.75
N GLN A 276 -6.07 -4.01 -23.81
CA GLN A 276 -4.96 -4.74 -24.43
C GLN A 276 -4.78 -4.39 -25.91
N ALA A 277 -5.87 -4.16 -26.63
CA ALA A 277 -5.83 -3.80 -28.03
C ALA A 277 -5.39 -2.34 -28.29
N ALA A 278 -5.45 -1.48 -27.28
CA ALA A 278 -5.01 -0.08 -27.31
C ALA A 278 -3.54 0.02 -26.86
N LYS A 279 -2.64 -0.72 -27.50
CA LYS A 279 -1.22 -0.80 -27.14
C LYS A 279 -0.34 0.18 -27.90
N SER A 280 0.75 0.62 -27.26
CA SER A 280 1.89 1.32 -27.86
C SER A 280 3.20 0.59 -27.56
N LYS A 281 4.26 0.92 -28.31
CA LYS A 281 5.59 0.28 -28.15
C LYS A 281 6.16 0.49 -26.74
N ASN A 282 6.04 1.71 -26.23
CA ASN A 282 6.67 2.14 -24.98
C ASN A 282 5.77 1.93 -23.76
N LEU A 283 4.52 1.52 -23.96
CA LEU A 283 3.54 1.28 -22.92
C LEU A 283 3.91 0.04 -22.09
N VAL A 284 4.07 0.22 -20.80
CA VAL A 284 4.46 -0.83 -19.83
C VAL A 284 3.25 -1.38 -19.08
N PHE A 285 2.47 -0.47 -18.50
CA PHE A 285 1.26 -0.81 -17.75
C PHE A 285 0.08 0.02 -18.21
N SER A 286 -1.09 -0.62 -18.30
CA SER A 286 -2.39 0.05 -18.41
C SER A 286 -3.25 -0.37 -17.25
N ILE A 287 -3.64 0.59 -16.43
CA ILE A 287 -4.38 0.39 -15.20
C ILE A 287 -5.71 1.13 -15.32
N LEU A 288 -6.82 0.45 -15.11
CA LEU A 288 -8.13 1.08 -15.01
C LEU A 288 -8.62 0.97 -13.58
N LEU A 289 -8.92 2.11 -12.97
CA LEU A 289 -9.43 2.24 -11.61
C LEU A 289 -10.87 2.72 -11.58
N ALA A 290 -11.59 2.35 -10.54
CA ALA A 290 -12.87 2.91 -10.15
C ALA A 290 -12.76 3.40 -8.70
N GLY A 291 -12.43 4.67 -8.52
CA GLY A 291 -12.00 5.19 -7.22
C GLY A 291 -10.72 4.49 -6.76
N ASP A 292 -10.76 3.86 -5.60
CA ASP A 292 -9.68 3.08 -5.00
C ASP A 292 -9.70 1.58 -5.35
N ARG A 293 -10.51 1.17 -6.33
CA ARG A 293 -10.70 -0.23 -6.73
C ARG A 293 -10.13 -0.51 -8.11
N LEU A 294 -9.42 -1.62 -8.22
CA LEU A 294 -8.85 -2.06 -9.49
C LEU A 294 -9.97 -2.67 -10.36
N VAL A 295 -10.16 -2.15 -11.56
CA VAL A 295 -11.06 -2.74 -12.57
C VAL A 295 -10.31 -3.78 -13.39
N THR A 296 -9.17 -3.38 -13.96
CA THR A 296 -8.28 -4.25 -14.72
C THR A 296 -6.87 -3.69 -14.78
N LEU A 297 -5.92 -4.59 -14.99
CA LEU A 297 -4.50 -4.31 -15.19
C LEU A 297 -4.02 -5.09 -16.41
N VAL A 298 -3.49 -4.39 -17.42
CA VAL A 298 -2.79 -4.98 -18.56
C VAL A 298 -1.32 -4.57 -18.47
N ARG A 299 -0.41 -5.51 -18.70
CA ARG A 299 1.02 -5.32 -18.50
C ARG A 299 1.85 -5.89 -19.64
N LYS A 300 3.08 -5.45 -19.79
CA LYS A 300 4.06 -6.15 -20.67
C LYS A 300 4.34 -7.54 -20.12
N LYS A 301 4.61 -8.48 -21.01
CA LYS A 301 5.02 -9.84 -20.64
C LYS A 301 6.23 -9.78 -19.68
N ASP A 302 6.21 -10.62 -18.64
CA ASP A 302 7.26 -10.74 -17.62
C ASP A 302 7.51 -9.48 -16.75
N GLN A 303 6.63 -8.47 -16.85
CA GLN A 303 6.67 -7.30 -15.98
C GLN A 303 5.52 -7.34 -14.97
N PHE A 304 5.87 -7.22 -13.69
CA PHE A 304 4.92 -7.38 -12.60
C PHE A 304 4.90 -6.11 -11.76
N LEU A 305 3.70 -5.66 -11.44
CA LEU A 305 3.48 -4.50 -10.59
C LEU A 305 3.18 -4.96 -9.17
N HIS A 306 3.91 -4.43 -8.19
CA HIS A 306 3.75 -4.81 -6.79
C HIS A 306 2.56 -4.06 -6.16
N HIS A 307 1.89 -4.68 -5.16
CA HIS A 307 0.77 -4.04 -4.48
C HIS A 307 1.13 -2.68 -3.84
N ILE A 308 2.36 -2.52 -3.34
CA ILE A 308 2.84 -1.24 -2.80
C ILE A 308 2.80 -0.16 -3.88
N ASP A 309 3.32 -0.44 -5.08
CA ASP A 309 3.32 0.53 -6.18
C ASP A 309 1.89 0.89 -6.60
N LEU A 310 0.95 -0.09 -6.60
CA LEU A 310 -0.46 0.19 -6.85
C LEU A 310 -1.07 1.09 -5.76
N HIS A 311 -0.77 0.86 -4.49
CA HIS A 311 -1.27 1.71 -3.42
C HIS A 311 -0.72 3.14 -3.50
N LEU A 312 0.55 3.31 -3.92
CA LEU A 312 1.14 4.64 -4.16
C LEU A 312 0.46 5.34 -5.35
N VAL A 313 0.17 4.61 -6.43
CA VAL A 313 -0.60 5.13 -7.57
C VAL A 313 -2.02 5.52 -7.15
N PHE A 314 -2.71 4.70 -6.34
CA PHE A 314 -4.04 5.04 -5.81
C PHE A 314 -3.97 6.29 -4.94
N ASN A 315 -2.92 6.43 -4.14
CA ASN A 315 -2.71 7.60 -3.31
C ASN A 315 -2.51 8.86 -4.17
N LEU A 316 -1.66 8.81 -5.19
CA LEU A 316 -1.41 9.91 -6.12
C LEU A 316 -2.70 10.36 -6.82
N VAL A 317 -3.43 9.41 -7.41
CA VAL A 317 -4.68 9.72 -8.15
C VAL A 317 -5.79 10.23 -7.24
N GLY A 318 -5.92 9.63 -6.05
CA GLY A 318 -6.93 10.02 -5.08
C GLY A 318 -6.67 11.37 -4.41
N SER A 319 -5.40 11.79 -4.36
CA SER A 319 -4.98 13.03 -3.70
C SER A 319 -5.01 14.26 -4.61
N SER A 320 -5.14 14.10 -5.93
CA SER A 320 -5.13 15.21 -6.88
C SER A 320 -6.46 15.35 -7.61
N SER A 321 -7.08 16.51 -7.50
CA SER A 321 -8.33 16.85 -8.20
C SER A 321 -8.08 17.23 -9.67
N SER A 322 -6.91 17.72 -10.01
CA SER A 322 -6.55 18.22 -11.36
C SER A 322 -6.67 17.15 -12.44
N PHE A 323 -6.42 15.87 -12.11
CA PHE A 323 -6.63 14.77 -13.06
C PHE A 323 -8.08 14.58 -13.51
N ARG A 324 -9.05 15.21 -12.82
CA ARG A 324 -10.47 15.21 -13.22
C ARG A 324 -10.79 16.26 -14.28
N GLU A 325 -10.00 17.33 -14.33
CA GLU A 325 -10.23 18.48 -15.20
C GLU A 325 -9.66 18.27 -16.60
N GLY A 326 -8.68 17.35 -16.73
CA GLY A 326 -8.00 17.11 -18.01
C GLY A 326 -7.20 15.82 -18.06
N GLU A 327 -6.34 15.75 -19.05
CA GLU A 327 -5.37 14.65 -19.20
C GLU A 327 -4.06 15.06 -18.53
N GLY A 328 -3.71 14.40 -17.43
CA GLY A 328 -2.45 14.61 -16.74
C GLY A 328 -1.32 13.82 -17.40
N TRP A 329 -0.15 14.41 -17.49
CA TRP A 329 1.09 13.76 -17.84
C TRP A 329 2.11 14.02 -16.76
N THR A 330 2.45 13.02 -15.97
CA THR A 330 3.26 13.21 -14.78
C THR A 330 4.33 12.12 -14.64
N PRO A 331 5.54 12.46 -14.22
CA PRO A 331 6.55 11.47 -13.87
C PRO A 331 6.10 10.70 -12.62
N ILE A 332 6.25 9.38 -12.65
CA ILE A 332 5.99 8.51 -11.50
C ILE A 332 7.15 7.54 -11.31
N CYS A 333 7.62 7.39 -10.08
CA CYS A 333 8.50 6.30 -9.74
C CYS A 333 7.67 5.17 -9.09
N LEU A 334 7.95 3.93 -9.49
CA LEU A 334 7.34 2.71 -8.95
C LEU A 334 8.41 1.98 -8.12
N PRO A 335 8.57 2.26 -6.82
CA PRO A 335 9.75 1.88 -6.05
C PRO A 335 9.99 0.37 -5.90
N LYS A 336 8.95 -0.45 -6.05
CA LYS A 336 9.09 -1.91 -6.03
C LYS A 336 9.37 -2.49 -7.40
N PHE A 337 9.00 -1.77 -8.44
CA PHE A 337 9.26 -2.16 -9.82
C PHE A 337 10.63 -1.65 -10.28
N ASN A 338 10.93 -0.36 -10.10
CA ASN A 338 12.20 0.26 -10.45
C ASN A 338 12.45 1.50 -9.58
N THR A 339 13.54 1.51 -8.82
CA THR A 339 13.93 2.61 -7.94
C THR A 339 14.86 3.63 -8.62
N ALA A 340 15.36 3.32 -9.82
CA ALA A 340 16.44 4.08 -10.44
C ALA A 340 15.96 5.31 -11.20
N GLY A 341 14.73 5.33 -11.70
CA GLY A 341 14.24 6.41 -12.55
C GLY A 341 12.74 6.53 -12.59
N PHE A 342 12.26 7.55 -13.28
CA PHE A 342 10.84 7.81 -13.49
C PHE A 342 10.31 7.13 -14.75
N PHE A 343 9.08 6.69 -14.65
CA PHE A 343 8.19 6.45 -15.77
C PHE A 343 7.31 7.69 -15.96
N HIS A 344 6.62 7.79 -17.08
CA HIS A 344 5.65 8.85 -17.32
C HIS A 344 4.25 8.26 -17.40
N ALA A 345 3.36 8.77 -16.58
CA ALA A 345 1.98 8.31 -16.51
C ALA A 345 1.04 9.31 -17.18
N HIS A 346 0.30 8.83 -18.15
CA HIS A 346 -0.90 9.49 -18.66
C HIS A 346 -2.06 9.11 -17.75
N ILE A 347 -2.57 10.08 -17.00
CA ILE A 347 -3.67 9.90 -16.04
C ILE A 347 -4.88 10.68 -16.56
N SER A 348 -6.01 10.01 -16.73
CA SER A 348 -7.22 10.67 -17.21
C SER A 348 -8.47 9.94 -16.77
N TYR A 349 -9.48 10.71 -16.36
CA TYR A 349 -10.81 10.18 -16.13
C TYR A 349 -11.53 9.95 -17.45
N LEU A 350 -12.27 8.84 -17.56
CA LEU A 350 -12.99 8.50 -18.80
C LEU A 350 -14.13 9.47 -19.08
N GLU A 351 -14.76 9.99 -18.03
CA GLU A 351 -15.78 11.04 -18.06
C GLU A 351 -15.58 11.93 -16.83
N PRO A 352 -15.78 13.26 -16.92
CA PRO A 352 -15.51 14.18 -15.80
C PRO A 352 -16.26 13.85 -14.51
N ALA A 353 -17.50 13.37 -14.61
CA ALA A 353 -18.34 12.97 -13.47
C ALA A 353 -18.13 11.51 -13.04
N SER A 354 -17.28 10.75 -13.75
CA SER A 354 -17.04 9.34 -13.46
C SER A 354 -15.92 9.17 -12.45
N GLN A 355 -15.96 8.07 -11.70
CA GLN A 355 -14.82 7.62 -10.88
C GLN A 355 -13.85 6.72 -11.64
N LEU A 356 -14.08 6.51 -12.94
CA LEU A 356 -13.24 5.67 -13.79
C LEU A 356 -12.01 6.45 -14.23
N CYS A 357 -10.86 6.08 -13.74
CA CYS A 357 -9.56 6.67 -14.06
C CYS A 357 -8.70 5.67 -14.84
N LEU A 358 -8.23 6.07 -16.03
CA LEU A 358 -7.29 5.32 -16.84
C LEU A 358 -5.89 5.87 -16.63
N ILE A 359 -4.95 4.97 -16.33
CA ILE A 359 -3.54 5.27 -16.15
C ILE A 359 -2.75 4.44 -17.15
N LEU A 360 -2.00 5.11 -18.02
CA LEU A 360 -1.12 4.51 -19.01
C LEU A 360 0.32 4.88 -18.66
N VAL A 361 1.15 3.90 -18.36
CA VAL A 361 2.54 4.12 -17.92
C VAL A 361 3.49 3.83 -19.06
N SER A 362 4.22 4.85 -19.50
CA SER A 362 5.23 4.80 -20.57
C SER A 362 6.65 4.91 -20.03
N THR A 363 7.61 4.34 -20.76
CA THR A 363 9.05 4.53 -20.52
C THR A 363 9.59 5.86 -21.06
N GLU A 364 8.86 6.50 -21.99
CA GLU A 364 9.32 7.67 -22.72
C GLU A 364 8.63 8.95 -22.26
N ARG A 365 9.41 10.00 -22.05
CA ARG A 365 8.89 11.31 -21.61
C ARG A 365 8.01 11.97 -22.68
N GLU A 366 8.38 11.85 -23.94
CA GLU A 366 7.72 12.53 -25.07
C GLU A 366 6.49 11.76 -25.63
N ASP A 367 6.01 10.73 -24.91
CA ASP A 367 5.01 9.78 -25.44
C ASP A 367 3.55 10.20 -25.14
N PHE A 368 3.33 11.42 -24.68
CA PHE A 368 2.00 11.91 -24.30
C PHE A 368 0.94 11.69 -25.39
N PHE A 369 1.20 12.11 -26.60
CA PHE A 369 0.23 12.01 -27.70
C PHE A 369 -0.09 10.54 -28.07
N ASN A 370 0.91 9.64 -28.00
CA ASN A 370 0.68 8.22 -28.22
C ASN A 370 -0.17 7.61 -27.12
N MET A 371 -0.03 8.07 -25.87
CA MET A 371 -0.87 7.61 -24.75
C MET A 371 -2.29 8.16 -24.86
N SER A 372 -2.47 9.42 -25.27
CA SER A 372 -3.78 10.00 -25.55
C SER A 372 -4.49 9.25 -26.70
N ASP A 373 -3.77 8.89 -27.78
CA ASP A 373 -4.29 8.03 -28.85
C ASP A 373 -4.70 6.64 -28.34
N CYS A 374 -3.92 6.05 -27.43
CA CYS A 374 -4.28 4.77 -26.81
C CYS A 374 -5.57 4.89 -26.01
N LYS A 375 -5.75 5.96 -25.21
CA LYS A 375 -7.00 6.27 -24.50
C LYS A 375 -8.16 6.37 -25.48
N GLN A 376 -8.01 7.13 -26.56
CA GLN A 376 -9.07 7.31 -27.56
C GLN A 376 -9.47 5.97 -28.18
N LYS A 377 -8.51 5.16 -28.62
CA LYS A 377 -8.74 3.81 -29.17
C LYS A 377 -9.45 2.89 -28.17
N PHE A 378 -9.07 2.96 -26.91
CA PHE A 378 -9.73 2.23 -25.83
C PHE A 378 -11.19 2.67 -25.68
N MET A 379 -11.46 3.98 -25.62
CA MET A 379 -12.80 4.53 -25.49
C MET A 379 -13.70 4.20 -26.67
N GLU A 380 -13.20 4.29 -27.92
CA GLU A 380 -13.94 3.91 -29.13
C GLU A 380 -14.35 2.43 -29.14
N ARG A 381 -13.48 1.54 -28.62
CA ARG A 381 -13.77 0.11 -28.52
C ARG A 381 -14.75 -0.20 -27.41
N LEU A 382 -14.58 0.47 -26.25
CA LEU A 382 -15.40 0.24 -25.08
C LEU A 382 -16.81 0.77 -25.27
N SER A 383 -16.99 1.97 -25.84
CA SER A 383 -18.29 2.62 -26.04
C SER A 383 -19.24 1.83 -26.94
N LYS A 384 -18.69 1.06 -27.89
CA LYS A 384 -19.47 0.18 -28.79
C LYS A 384 -19.97 -1.10 -28.12
N ARG A 385 -19.67 -1.32 -26.82
CA ARG A 385 -19.94 -2.57 -26.12
C ARG A 385 -20.88 -2.38 -24.94
N SER A 386 -21.77 -3.32 -24.71
CA SER A 386 -22.64 -3.34 -23.52
C SER A 386 -21.87 -3.39 -22.20
N ALA A 387 -20.61 -3.85 -22.23
CA ALA A 387 -19.71 -3.89 -21.09
C ALA A 387 -19.46 -2.49 -20.48
N TYR A 388 -19.51 -1.42 -21.30
CA TYR A 388 -19.35 -0.06 -20.79
C TYR A 388 -20.51 0.34 -19.87
N GLN A 389 -21.73 -0.03 -20.23
CA GLN A 389 -22.89 0.22 -19.38
C GLN A 389 -22.81 -0.59 -18.08
N ALA A 390 -22.44 -1.87 -18.16
CA ALA A 390 -22.24 -2.70 -16.97
C ALA A 390 -21.14 -2.15 -16.05
N LEU A 391 -20.07 -1.59 -16.63
CA LEU A 391 -19.00 -0.93 -15.88
C LEU A 391 -19.51 0.34 -15.17
N LYS A 392 -20.29 1.19 -15.85
CA LYS A 392 -20.89 2.39 -15.25
C LYS A 392 -21.86 2.05 -14.11
N GLU A 393 -22.63 0.98 -14.25
CA GLU A 393 -23.53 0.49 -13.20
C GLU A 393 -22.75 -0.04 -12.00
N ALA A 394 -21.68 -0.82 -12.23
CA ALA A 394 -20.82 -1.31 -11.17
C ALA A 394 -20.13 -0.19 -10.39
N VAL A 395 -19.76 0.91 -11.05
CA VAL A 395 -19.17 2.10 -10.39
C VAL A 395 -20.16 2.81 -9.47
N LYS A 396 -21.45 2.83 -9.82
CA LYS A 396 -22.49 3.41 -8.95
C LYS A 396 -22.70 2.62 -7.66
N CYS A 397 -22.51 1.28 -7.72
CA CYS A 397 -22.62 0.37 -6.59
C CYS A 397 -21.32 -0.44 -6.45
N PRO A 398 -20.22 0.17 -6.00
CA PRO A 398 -18.88 -0.44 -6.09
C PRO A 398 -18.65 -1.54 -5.06
N SER A 399 -19.64 -1.85 -4.23
CA SER A 399 -19.55 -2.87 -3.19
C SER A 399 -20.77 -3.79 -3.22
N TYR A 400 -20.80 -4.75 -2.31
CA TYR A 400 -21.90 -5.68 -2.12
C TYR A 400 -22.24 -5.80 -0.64
N SER A 401 -23.51 -6.09 -0.35
CA SER A 401 -23.96 -6.25 1.03
C SER A 401 -23.60 -7.64 1.57
N VAL A 402 -23.22 -7.70 2.85
CA VAL A 402 -22.98 -8.96 3.57
C VAL A 402 -24.21 -9.87 3.57
N VAL A 403 -25.40 -9.32 3.44
CA VAL A 403 -26.67 -10.07 3.36
C VAL A 403 -26.69 -11.04 2.16
N GLN A 404 -26.00 -10.71 1.06
CA GLN A 404 -25.91 -11.57 -0.12
C GLN A 404 -25.21 -12.92 0.17
N VAL A 405 -24.40 -12.99 1.23
CA VAL A 405 -23.74 -14.24 1.67
C VAL A 405 -24.75 -15.22 2.30
N GLY A 406 -25.86 -14.71 2.82
CA GLY A 406 -26.91 -15.49 3.44
C GLY A 406 -26.53 -16.10 4.80
N ILE A 407 -25.66 -15.44 5.55
CA ILE A 407 -25.27 -15.80 6.93
C ILE A 407 -25.81 -14.72 7.87
N PRO A 408 -26.91 -14.95 8.60
CA PRO A 408 -27.59 -13.89 9.37
C PRO A 408 -26.74 -13.27 10.49
N GLU A 409 -25.88 -14.06 11.10
CA GLU A 409 -25.04 -13.64 12.23
C GLU A 409 -23.76 -12.91 11.78
N LEU A 410 -23.39 -13.01 10.49
CA LEU A 410 -22.20 -12.37 9.94
C LEU A 410 -22.46 -10.87 9.70
N ARG A 411 -21.68 -10.03 10.36
CA ARG A 411 -21.78 -8.58 10.21
C ARG A 411 -20.84 -8.05 9.13
N HIS A 412 -19.59 -8.52 9.14
CA HIS A 412 -18.59 -8.06 8.17
C HIS A 412 -17.46 -9.08 8.04
N PHE A 413 -16.71 -9.04 6.94
CA PHE A 413 -15.54 -9.89 6.75
C PHE A 413 -14.49 -9.26 5.82
N LEU A 414 -13.26 -9.73 5.95
CA LEU A 414 -12.18 -9.52 5.00
C LEU A 414 -11.70 -10.88 4.51
N TYR A 415 -11.59 -11.04 3.21
CA TYR A 415 -11.02 -12.24 2.59
C TYR A 415 -9.91 -11.82 1.62
N LYS A 416 -8.69 -12.33 1.85
CA LYS A 416 -7.54 -12.17 0.97
C LYS A 416 -7.21 -13.49 0.29
N SER A 417 -7.12 -13.52 -1.03
CA SER A 417 -6.53 -14.61 -1.80
C SER A 417 -5.01 -14.42 -1.84
N LYS A 418 -4.25 -15.40 -1.36
CA LYS A 418 -2.78 -15.33 -1.36
C LYS A 418 -2.19 -15.55 -2.75
N SER A 419 -2.85 -16.31 -3.60
CA SER A 419 -2.40 -16.57 -4.97
C SER A 419 -2.50 -15.35 -5.87
N SER A 420 -3.53 -14.51 -5.65
CA SER A 420 -3.75 -13.31 -6.44
C SER A 420 -3.27 -12.02 -5.76
N GLY A 421 -3.04 -12.04 -4.44
CA GLY A 421 -2.78 -10.82 -3.67
C GLY A 421 -3.94 -9.83 -3.67
N LEU A 422 -5.14 -10.30 -4.02
CA LEU A 422 -6.36 -9.50 -4.04
C LEU A 422 -7.20 -9.80 -2.79
N TYR A 423 -7.93 -8.79 -2.31
CA TYR A 423 -8.87 -8.98 -1.22
C TYR A 423 -10.26 -8.48 -1.57
N THR A 424 -11.25 -8.94 -0.84
CA THR A 424 -12.62 -8.46 -0.92
C THR A 424 -13.23 -8.27 0.46
N SER A 425 -14.09 -7.27 0.58
CA SER A 425 -14.93 -7.02 1.75
C SER A 425 -16.30 -6.51 1.31
N PRO A 426 -17.37 -6.80 2.05
CA PRO A 426 -18.66 -6.17 1.82
C PRO A 426 -18.65 -4.70 2.21
N GLU A 427 -19.70 -3.96 1.89
CA GLU A 427 -19.95 -2.64 2.46
C GLU A 427 -20.12 -2.71 3.98
N PHE A 428 -19.86 -1.60 4.67
CA PHE A 428 -20.10 -1.52 6.10
C PHE A 428 -21.62 -1.56 6.37
N PRO A 429 -22.10 -2.51 7.20
CA PRO A 429 -23.50 -2.57 7.58
C PRO A 429 -23.88 -1.39 8.50
N MET A 430 -25.18 -1.19 8.71
CA MET A 430 -25.73 -0.09 9.51
C MET A 430 -25.06 0.11 10.89
N VAL A 431 -24.58 -0.98 11.49
CA VAL A 431 -23.90 -0.96 12.81
C VAL A 431 -22.56 -0.23 12.77
N TYR A 432 -21.92 -0.16 11.60
CA TYR A 432 -20.60 0.44 11.40
C TYR A 432 -20.65 1.63 10.43
N GLN A 433 -21.73 2.41 10.43
CA GLN A 433 -21.84 3.54 9.50
C GLN A 433 -21.07 4.80 9.95
N SER A 434 -20.90 5.01 11.26
CA SER A 434 -20.12 6.13 11.74
C SER A 434 -18.61 5.86 11.58
N ASP A 435 -17.83 6.91 11.31
CA ASP A 435 -16.37 6.82 11.18
C ASP A 435 -15.72 6.16 12.39
N GLY A 436 -16.17 6.50 13.61
CA GLY A 436 -15.66 5.89 14.85
C GLY A 436 -15.93 4.38 14.93
N GLU A 437 -17.09 3.90 14.47
CA GLU A 437 -17.41 2.47 14.44
C GLU A 437 -16.62 1.74 13.34
N GLN A 438 -16.37 2.39 12.21
CA GLN A 438 -15.50 1.84 11.16
C GLN A 438 -14.06 1.71 11.66
N GLU A 439 -13.51 2.76 12.28
CA GLU A 439 -12.17 2.71 12.90
C GLU A 439 -12.09 1.62 13.98
N ARG A 440 -13.13 1.48 14.78
CA ARG A 440 -13.21 0.42 15.79
C ARG A 440 -13.16 -0.96 15.16
N LEU A 441 -13.94 -1.21 14.10
CA LEU A 441 -13.94 -2.49 13.38
C LEU A 441 -12.56 -2.77 12.74
N LEU A 442 -11.94 -1.78 12.13
CA LEU A 442 -10.60 -1.91 11.56
C LEU A 442 -9.54 -2.21 12.63
N SER A 443 -9.65 -1.58 13.81
CA SER A 443 -8.79 -1.88 14.96
C SER A 443 -8.95 -3.33 15.44
N LEU A 444 -10.16 -3.89 15.38
CA LEU A 444 -10.39 -5.30 15.67
C LEU A 444 -9.72 -6.23 14.63
N TYR A 445 -9.76 -5.87 13.35
CA TYR A 445 -9.04 -6.62 12.32
C TYR A 445 -7.52 -6.52 12.45
N GLN A 446 -6.98 -5.37 12.84
CA GLN A 446 -5.56 -5.21 13.16
C GLN A 446 -5.14 -6.12 14.33
N GLU A 447 -5.96 -6.18 15.38
CA GLU A 447 -5.71 -7.08 16.51
C GLU A 447 -5.70 -8.56 16.08
N LEU A 448 -6.69 -8.97 15.29
CA LEU A 448 -6.76 -10.33 14.75
C LEU A 448 -5.54 -10.65 13.87
N HIS A 449 -5.16 -9.71 13.01
CA HIS A 449 -4.00 -9.85 12.13
C HIS A 449 -2.70 -9.98 12.94
N SER A 450 -2.50 -9.12 13.95
CA SER A 450 -1.34 -9.18 14.84
C SER A 450 -1.23 -10.51 15.57
N CYS A 451 -2.37 -11.06 16.05
CA CYS A 451 -2.40 -12.36 16.72
C CYS A 451 -2.06 -13.51 15.77
N LEU A 452 -2.60 -13.50 14.53
CA LEU A 452 -2.36 -14.56 13.55
C LEU A 452 -0.93 -14.54 13.01
N HIS A 453 -0.37 -13.36 12.77
CA HIS A 453 0.96 -13.16 12.21
C HIS A 453 2.04 -12.86 13.25
N HIS A 454 1.81 -13.29 14.51
CA HIS A 454 2.78 -13.08 15.58
C HIS A 454 4.14 -13.70 15.23
N PRO A 455 5.26 -12.96 15.31
CA PRO A 455 6.55 -13.39 14.78
C PRO A 455 7.10 -14.67 15.42
N THR A 456 6.85 -14.88 16.72
CA THR A 456 7.35 -16.07 17.45
C THR A 456 6.32 -17.20 17.52
N ARG A 457 5.04 -16.90 17.41
CA ARG A 457 3.96 -17.88 17.55
C ARG A 457 2.81 -17.59 16.59
N PRO A 458 2.97 -17.79 15.28
CA PRO A 458 1.90 -17.59 14.32
C PRO A 458 0.76 -18.58 14.55
N LEU A 459 -0.48 -18.10 14.46
CA LEU A 459 -1.67 -18.91 14.65
C LEU A 459 -2.33 -19.18 13.29
N ARG A 460 -2.96 -20.37 13.16
CA ARG A 460 -3.80 -20.69 11.99
C ARG A 460 -5.25 -20.29 12.18
N TYR A 461 -5.70 -20.26 13.42
CA TYR A 461 -7.05 -19.90 13.82
C TYR A 461 -7.00 -19.06 15.08
N TYR A 462 -7.83 -18.03 15.13
CA TYR A 462 -8.03 -17.23 16.32
C TYR A 462 -9.51 -16.91 16.46
N TYR A 463 -10.09 -17.22 17.63
CA TYR A 463 -11.48 -16.93 17.95
C TYR A 463 -11.54 -16.18 19.27
N ARG A 464 -12.29 -15.09 19.30
CA ARG A 464 -12.46 -14.26 20.48
C ARG A 464 -13.91 -13.79 20.60
N CYS A 465 -14.51 -14.00 21.79
CA CYS A 465 -15.78 -13.39 22.15
C CYS A 465 -15.52 -12.04 22.80
N ARG A 466 -16.32 -11.06 22.45
CA ARG A 466 -16.43 -9.76 23.07
C ARG A 466 -17.91 -9.49 23.39
N GLU A 467 -18.17 -8.45 24.16
CA GLU A 467 -19.56 -8.05 24.51
C GLU A 467 -20.36 -7.63 23.27
N THR A 468 -19.72 -6.94 22.35
CA THR A 468 -20.35 -6.33 21.18
C THR A 468 -20.22 -7.18 19.92
N GLU A 469 -19.17 -7.98 19.78
CA GLU A 469 -18.91 -8.85 18.62
C GLU A 469 -18.19 -10.14 18.98
N ASN A 470 -18.42 -11.17 18.16
CA ASN A 470 -17.58 -12.36 18.13
C ASN A 470 -16.68 -12.32 16.89
N LEU A 471 -15.41 -12.56 17.10
CA LEU A 471 -14.37 -12.46 16.08
C LEU A 471 -13.80 -13.84 15.77
N LEU A 472 -13.62 -14.14 14.49
CA LEU A 472 -12.94 -15.35 14.04
C LEU A 472 -11.98 -14.99 12.91
N ALA A 473 -10.76 -15.48 12.98
CA ALA A 473 -9.83 -15.33 11.90
C ALA A 473 -9.13 -16.66 11.58
N GLN A 474 -8.81 -16.85 10.29
CA GLN A 474 -8.19 -18.06 9.78
C GLN A 474 -7.14 -17.71 8.72
N VAL A 475 -5.96 -18.32 8.83
CA VAL A 475 -4.90 -18.22 7.83
C VAL A 475 -4.53 -19.61 7.33
N THR A 476 -4.55 -19.80 6.02
CA THR A 476 -4.14 -21.02 5.32
C THR A 476 -3.01 -20.71 4.32
N SER A 477 -2.54 -21.71 3.59
CA SER A 477 -1.62 -21.49 2.46
C SER A 477 -2.26 -20.69 1.30
N GLY A 478 -3.58 -20.82 1.10
CA GLY A 478 -4.29 -20.21 -0.03
C GLY A 478 -4.97 -18.88 0.29
N PHE A 479 -5.34 -18.62 1.54
CA PHE A 479 -6.10 -17.43 1.90
C PHE A 479 -5.90 -16.98 3.34
N GLU A 480 -6.31 -15.74 3.60
CA GLU A 480 -6.53 -15.17 4.92
C GLU A 480 -7.98 -14.69 5.02
N LEU A 481 -8.60 -14.98 6.14
CA LEU A 481 -10.01 -14.69 6.40
C LEU A 481 -10.18 -14.11 7.79
N TYR A 482 -10.85 -12.97 7.87
CA TYR A 482 -11.17 -12.26 9.12
C TYR A 482 -12.67 -12.02 9.15
N LEU A 483 -13.34 -12.41 10.21
CA LEU A 483 -14.80 -12.42 10.34
C LEU A 483 -15.22 -11.70 11.61
N CYS A 484 -16.23 -10.87 11.47
CA CYS A 484 -16.92 -10.20 12.56
C CYS A 484 -18.38 -10.63 12.58
N PHE A 485 -18.81 -11.21 13.70
CA PHE A 485 -20.16 -11.72 13.91
C PHE A 485 -20.91 -10.90 14.96
N SER A 486 -22.22 -11.03 14.97
CA SER A 486 -23.08 -10.63 16.08
C SER A 486 -22.61 -11.29 17.40
N PRO A 487 -22.76 -10.64 18.56
CA PRO A 487 -22.46 -11.25 19.86
C PRO A 487 -23.30 -12.49 20.15
N LEU A 488 -24.43 -12.62 19.46
CA LEU A 488 -25.32 -13.79 19.60
C LEU A 488 -24.80 -15.05 18.87
N ALA A 489 -23.80 -14.91 18.00
CA ALA A 489 -23.22 -16.02 17.28
C ALA A 489 -22.48 -16.96 18.25
N THR A 490 -22.79 -18.25 18.19
CA THR A 490 -22.05 -19.25 18.94
C THR A 490 -20.74 -19.60 18.25
N LYS A 491 -19.77 -20.14 18.99
CA LYS A 491 -18.52 -20.63 18.40
C LYS A 491 -18.78 -21.66 17.29
N ALA A 492 -19.73 -22.56 17.50
CA ALA A 492 -20.10 -23.60 16.52
C ALA A 492 -20.69 -22.97 15.24
N SER A 493 -21.62 -22.00 15.38
CA SER A 493 -22.20 -21.29 14.22
C SER A 493 -21.16 -20.49 13.46
N ALA A 494 -20.23 -19.83 14.16
CA ALA A 494 -19.14 -19.08 13.54
C ALA A 494 -18.22 -19.97 12.68
N PHE A 495 -17.82 -21.16 13.18
CA PHE A 495 -17.03 -22.12 12.39
C PHE A 495 -17.81 -22.72 11.22
N ALA A 496 -19.12 -23.00 11.39
CA ALA A 496 -19.97 -23.44 10.29
C ALA A 496 -20.11 -22.36 9.20
N ALA A 497 -20.17 -21.10 9.60
CA ALA A 497 -20.25 -19.94 8.70
C ALA A 497 -19.03 -19.82 7.78
N VAL A 498 -17.81 -20.18 8.25
CA VAL A 498 -16.59 -20.17 7.42
C VAL A 498 -16.79 -20.99 6.14
N ASN A 499 -17.26 -22.24 6.28
CA ASN A 499 -17.44 -23.11 5.12
C ASN A 499 -18.50 -22.57 4.15
N LYS A 500 -19.58 -21.97 4.67
CA LYS A 500 -20.63 -21.36 3.86
C LYS A 500 -20.11 -20.14 3.11
N LEU A 501 -19.35 -19.27 3.78
CA LEU A 501 -18.72 -18.10 3.17
C LEU A 501 -17.71 -18.48 2.10
N LEU A 502 -16.83 -19.46 2.35
CA LEU A 502 -15.86 -19.92 1.36
C LEU A 502 -16.52 -20.51 0.11
N LYS A 503 -17.64 -21.22 0.26
CA LYS A 503 -18.45 -21.68 -0.88
C LYS A 503 -19.04 -20.52 -1.68
N TRP A 504 -19.54 -19.50 -0.97
CA TRP A 504 -20.06 -18.28 -1.61
C TRP A 504 -18.97 -17.53 -2.36
N ILE A 505 -17.79 -17.32 -1.75
CA ILE A 505 -16.65 -16.65 -2.39
C ILE A 505 -16.23 -17.39 -3.66
N ARG A 506 -16.14 -18.72 -3.64
CA ARG A 506 -15.81 -19.52 -4.84
C ARG A 506 -16.85 -19.36 -5.95
N LYS A 507 -18.13 -19.26 -5.59
CA LYS A 507 -19.21 -19.03 -6.57
C LYS A 507 -19.11 -17.65 -7.22
N GLU A 508 -18.71 -16.63 -6.46
CA GLU A 508 -18.62 -15.24 -6.90
C GLU A 508 -17.20 -14.85 -7.32
N GLU A 509 -16.25 -15.80 -7.38
CA GLU A 509 -14.82 -15.55 -7.57
C GLU A 509 -14.54 -14.73 -8.84
N ASP A 510 -15.17 -15.08 -9.95
CA ASP A 510 -15.05 -14.39 -11.23
C ASP A 510 -15.52 -12.92 -11.17
N ARG A 511 -16.50 -12.63 -10.32
CA ARG A 511 -17.02 -11.27 -10.12
C ARG A 511 -16.12 -10.45 -9.20
N LEU A 512 -15.57 -11.08 -8.16
CA LEU A 512 -14.86 -10.41 -7.08
C LEU A 512 -13.39 -10.18 -7.39
N PHE A 513 -12.76 -11.01 -8.24
CA PHE A 513 -11.33 -11.00 -8.47
C PHE A 513 -10.96 -10.96 -9.95
N ILE A 514 -9.74 -10.52 -10.23
CA ILE A 514 -9.08 -10.65 -11.52
C ILE A 514 -8.33 -11.98 -11.48
N LEU A 515 -8.83 -12.99 -12.19
CA LEU A 515 -8.25 -14.33 -12.18
C LEU A 515 -7.05 -14.44 -13.12
N SER A 516 -7.07 -13.75 -14.24
CA SER A 516 -6.01 -13.81 -15.26
C SER A 516 -5.75 -12.42 -15.83
N PRO A 517 -4.72 -11.70 -15.32
CA PRO A 517 -4.32 -10.42 -15.92
C PRO A 517 -3.83 -10.62 -17.35
N LEU A 518 -4.28 -9.78 -18.27
CA LEU A 518 -3.86 -9.82 -19.66
C LEU A 518 -2.45 -9.22 -19.85
N THR A 519 -1.76 -9.70 -20.87
CA THR A 519 -0.45 -9.16 -21.29
C THR A 519 -0.52 -8.67 -22.73
N TYR A 520 0.31 -7.65 -23.04
CA TYR A 520 0.46 -7.13 -24.40
C TYR A 520 1.14 -8.12 -25.34
#